data_1d2ba48aed8259a34b89cd75e476da26
#
_entry.id   1d2ba48aed8259a34b89cd75e476da26
#
_cell.length_a   1.000
_cell.length_b   1.000
_cell.length_c   1.000
_cell.angle_alpha   90.00
_cell.angle_beta   90.00
_cell.angle_gamma   90.00
#
_symmetry.space_group_name_H-M   'P 1'
#
loop_
_entity.id
_entity.type
_entity.pdbx_description
1 polymer ?
#
loop_
_entity_poly.entity_id
_entity_poly.type
_entity_poly.pdbx_seq_one_letter_code
_entity_poly.pdbx_strand_id
1 'polypeptide(L)'
;MEIHLLRQQGLSIRKIAAVQGISRNAVRRALRSLTPPTGKRRRLKGVKLEAHTNLIDAWLGDPVKSHWTAERIFDELQDRGYEGGRTIVKDYVHKHRPRPVKAAEARFHVKPGQQVQVDWAEMGVVSVDGVERKLYAFVAIMAWSRMLFIRFTTDMKLLNWLDCHLRAFAFFGGVPLEVLIDNLKTGVLSRAGGTVRWHPKFKELAVACGFRPIAHFPMRPKTKGRVERIVRLVRQGFFEGREVGQLEGFNAEALRWLEERANRRVHRITREKPCDRFVVERQALQPLREHDVVLEEPRVADAYALVSVDGVRYSIPHLFARRRLTLQRRPEHLTFIVDGEPVKRHGYAKPGQRLVQDPADLPPAVKPRHERFVQLGDLVADRFGELGRRYVEIIRTTAPHSPLALLREVLEREREYGAELVAAVLESLVQYRIVKRAALSRLCHRFGKTPRIDTPMIASTLPQIEVERRPLSVYDRVTAA
;
A
#
# COMPACT_ATOMS: atom_id res chain seq x y z
N MET A 1 -42.33 48.01 0.61
CA MET A 1 -43.81 48.17 0.71
C MET A 1 -44.39 47.21 1.76
N GLU A 2 -44.12 45.97 1.71
CA GLU A 2 -44.70 44.93 2.59
C GLU A 2 -44.45 45.13 4.10
N ILE A 3 -43.29 45.59 4.51
CA ILE A 3 -42.95 45.89 5.91
C ILE A 3 -43.78 47.05 6.46
N HIS A 4 -44.06 48.07 5.67
CA HIS A 4 -44.90 49.21 6.07
C HIS A 4 -46.38 48.80 6.18
N LEU A 5 -46.88 47.96 5.28
CA LEU A 5 -48.23 47.38 5.33
C LEU A 5 -48.43 46.52 6.57
N LEU A 6 -47.49 45.63 6.89
CA LEU A 6 -47.54 44.82 8.12
C LEU A 6 -47.50 45.66 9.37
N ARG A 7 -46.82 46.80 9.34
CA ARG A 7 -46.79 47.76 10.46
C ARG A 7 -48.08 48.50 10.62
N GLN A 8 -48.76 48.91 9.52
CA GLN A 8 -50.08 49.51 9.52
C GLN A 8 -51.17 48.55 10.02
N GLN A 9 -50.99 47.26 9.79
CA GLN A 9 -51.84 46.20 10.33
C GLN A 9 -51.60 45.89 11.81
N GLY A 10 -50.78 46.73 12.52
CA GLY A 10 -50.57 46.65 13.97
C GLY A 10 -49.53 45.63 14.41
N LEU A 11 -48.82 44.95 13.47
CA LEU A 11 -47.81 43.99 13.88
C LEU A 11 -46.60 44.63 14.52
N SER A 12 -46.09 44.02 15.61
CA SER A 12 -44.86 44.48 16.30
C SER A 12 -43.62 44.22 15.41
N ILE A 13 -42.60 45.06 15.58
CA ILE A 13 -41.30 44.89 14.88
C ILE A 13 -40.73 43.48 15.04
N ARG A 14 -40.94 42.83 16.19
CA ARG A 14 -40.51 41.45 16.44
C ARG A 14 -41.28 40.43 15.56
N LYS A 15 -42.60 40.65 15.43
CA LYS A 15 -43.47 39.80 14.61
C LYS A 15 -43.19 39.99 13.10
N ILE A 16 -42.97 41.24 12.66
CA ILE A 16 -42.61 41.56 11.27
C ILE A 16 -41.25 40.94 10.91
N ALA A 17 -40.26 40.99 11.82
CA ALA A 17 -38.94 40.40 11.64
C ALA A 17 -39.04 38.87 11.46
N ALA A 18 -39.90 38.21 12.25
CA ALA A 18 -40.12 36.76 12.17
C ALA A 18 -40.85 36.35 10.87
N VAL A 19 -41.88 37.06 10.48
CA VAL A 19 -42.65 36.78 9.26
C VAL A 19 -41.82 36.98 7.99
N GLN A 20 -40.96 38.02 7.98
CA GLN A 20 -40.14 38.37 6.82
C GLN A 20 -38.76 37.71 6.82
N GLY A 21 -38.41 36.92 7.85
CA GLY A 21 -37.11 36.25 7.94
C GLY A 21 -35.90 37.20 7.99
N ILE A 22 -36.06 38.45 8.50
CA ILE A 22 -35.03 39.47 8.53
C ILE A 22 -34.78 39.97 9.97
N SER A 23 -33.62 40.60 10.19
CA SER A 23 -33.29 41.12 11.49
C SER A 23 -34.19 42.30 11.91
N ARG A 24 -34.46 42.44 13.22
CA ARG A 24 -35.24 43.56 13.79
C ARG A 24 -34.62 44.93 13.43
N ASN A 25 -33.30 45.02 13.28
CA ASN A 25 -32.65 46.24 12.82
C ASN A 25 -32.92 46.55 11.34
N ALA A 26 -33.06 45.51 10.49
CA ALA A 26 -33.46 45.69 9.09
C ALA A 26 -34.88 46.20 8.99
N VAL A 27 -35.82 45.69 9.80
CA VAL A 27 -37.21 46.20 9.89
C VAL A 27 -37.23 47.66 10.34
N ARG A 28 -36.52 48.05 11.42
CA ARG A 28 -36.42 49.46 11.87
C ARG A 28 -35.88 50.37 10.79
N ARG A 29 -34.88 49.94 10.06
CA ARG A 29 -34.27 50.69 8.94
C ARG A 29 -35.28 50.89 7.80
N ALA A 30 -35.98 49.84 7.42
CA ALA A 30 -37.01 49.90 6.38
C ALA A 30 -38.15 50.82 6.79
N LEU A 31 -38.60 50.82 8.04
CA LEU A 31 -39.68 51.70 8.56
C LEU A 31 -39.29 53.20 8.66
N ARG A 32 -37.99 53.51 8.79
CA ARG A 32 -37.45 54.88 8.76
C ARG A 32 -37.29 55.46 7.34
N SER A 33 -37.27 54.64 6.35
CA SER A 33 -37.03 55.03 4.95
C SER A 33 -38.34 55.01 4.20
N LEU A 34 -38.79 56.18 3.75
CA LEU A 34 -40.00 56.35 2.86
C LEU A 34 -39.72 55.89 1.43
N THR A 35 -38.50 55.72 1.08
CA THR A 35 -38.08 55.21 -0.24
C THR A 35 -37.44 53.85 -0.15
N PRO A 36 -37.71 52.92 -1.07
CA PRO A 36 -36.99 51.66 -1.10
C PRO A 36 -35.46 51.90 -1.07
N PRO A 37 -34.65 51.13 -0.32
CA PRO A 37 -33.23 51.29 -0.33
C PRO A 37 -32.75 51.08 -1.76
N THR A 38 -32.33 52.15 -2.43
CA THR A 38 -31.56 52.03 -3.65
C THR A 38 -30.30 51.30 -3.30
N GLY A 39 -30.22 50.02 -3.70
CA GLY A 39 -29.03 49.22 -3.46
C GLY A 39 -27.82 50.06 -3.85
N LYS A 40 -26.84 50.19 -2.95
CA LYS A 40 -25.55 50.82 -3.31
C LYS A 40 -25.18 50.24 -4.66
N ARG A 41 -25.21 51.03 -5.74
CA ARG A 41 -24.66 50.62 -7.03
C ARG A 41 -23.27 50.05 -6.72
N ARG A 42 -23.13 48.73 -6.83
CA ARG A 42 -21.82 48.08 -6.79
C ARG A 42 -21.01 48.84 -7.83
N ARG A 43 -19.98 49.58 -7.39
CA ARG A 43 -18.98 50.15 -8.31
C ARG A 43 -18.61 49.01 -9.22
N LEU A 44 -18.85 49.14 -10.51
CA LEU A 44 -18.53 48.16 -11.52
C LEU A 44 -17.07 47.80 -11.33
N LYS A 45 -16.80 46.62 -10.84
CA LYS A 45 -15.45 46.07 -10.69
C LYS A 45 -14.96 45.75 -12.11
N GLY A 46 -14.41 46.70 -12.81
CA GLY A 46 -13.98 46.44 -14.18
C GLY A 46 -13.42 47.65 -14.90
N VAL A 47 -13.77 48.85 -14.46
CA VAL A 47 -13.39 50.09 -15.16
C VAL A 47 -11.87 50.20 -15.40
N LYS A 48 -11.03 49.73 -14.49
CA LYS A 48 -9.55 49.74 -14.69
C LYS A 48 -9.05 48.69 -15.71
N LEU A 49 -9.80 47.59 -15.92
CA LEU A 49 -9.40 46.54 -16.86
C LEU A 49 -9.86 46.82 -18.29
N GLU A 50 -10.87 47.66 -18.51
CA GLU A 50 -11.46 47.90 -19.82
C GLU A 50 -10.43 48.35 -20.86
N ALA A 51 -9.46 49.18 -20.48
CA ALA A 51 -8.37 49.63 -21.36
C ALA A 51 -7.43 48.49 -21.80
N HIS A 52 -7.43 47.37 -21.10
CA HIS A 52 -6.50 46.24 -21.33
C HIS A 52 -7.22 44.98 -21.85
N THR A 53 -8.55 44.97 -21.97
CA THR A 53 -9.33 43.78 -22.39
C THR A 53 -8.94 43.31 -23.78
N ASN A 54 -8.81 44.20 -24.74
CA ASN A 54 -8.40 43.87 -26.11
C ASN A 54 -7.00 43.17 -26.16
N LEU A 55 -6.11 43.59 -25.27
CA LEU A 55 -4.77 43.00 -25.18
C LEU A 55 -4.83 41.60 -24.58
N ILE A 56 -5.65 41.41 -23.54
CA ILE A 56 -5.89 40.09 -22.96
C ILE A 56 -6.51 39.14 -23.98
N ASP A 57 -7.52 39.61 -24.70
CA ASP A 57 -8.21 38.80 -25.72
C ASP A 57 -7.28 38.42 -26.87
N ALA A 58 -6.39 39.31 -27.29
CA ALA A 58 -5.36 39.02 -28.26
C ALA A 58 -4.38 37.94 -27.75
N TRP A 59 -3.96 38.01 -26.49
CA TRP A 59 -3.11 36.96 -25.91
C TRP A 59 -3.84 35.61 -25.74
N LEU A 60 -5.13 35.62 -25.40
CA LEU A 60 -5.91 34.42 -25.29
C LEU A 60 -6.21 33.74 -26.64
N GLY A 61 -6.19 34.54 -27.74
CA GLY A 61 -6.33 34.04 -29.10
C GLY A 61 -4.99 33.62 -29.75
N ASP A 62 -3.85 33.98 -29.18
CA ASP A 62 -2.53 33.69 -29.74
C ASP A 62 -2.16 32.22 -29.47
N PRO A 63 -1.70 31.45 -30.48
CA PRO A 63 -1.35 30.02 -30.31
C PRO A 63 -0.31 29.74 -29.21
N VAL A 64 0.65 30.69 -29.02
CA VAL A 64 1.71 30.52 -28.02
C VAL A 64 1.29 31.06 -26.65
N LYS A 65 0.62 32.23 -26.62
CA LYS A 65 0.28 32.94 -25.38
C LYS A 65 -1.03 32.46 -24.75
N SER A 66 -1.88 31.76 -25.50
CA SER A 66 -3.16 31.20 -24.99
C SER A 66 -2.98 30.31 -23.77
N HIS A 67 -1.78 29.72 -23.56
CA HIS A 67 -1.42 28.89 -22.41
C HIS A 67 -0.94 29.69 -21.19
N TRP A 68 -0.76 31.00 -21.29
CA TRP A 68 -0.32 31.83 -20.18
C TRP A 68 -1.30 31.73 -19.00
N THR A 69 -0.76 31.59 -17.80
CA THR A 69 -1.57 31.63 -16.60
C THR A 69 -2.17 32.99 -16.37
N ALA A 70 -3.27 33.07 -15.62
CA ALA A 70 -3.84 34.37 -15.26
C ALA A 70 -2.87 35.24 -14.43
N GLU A 71 -1.95 34.61 -13.71
CA GLU A 71 -0.83 35.27 -13.01
C GLU A 71 0.10 35.97 -14.00
N ARG A 72 0.62 35.22 -14.96
CA ARG A 72 1.51 35.78 -15.97
C ARG A 72 0.85 36.91 -16.76
N ILE A 73 -0.43 36.77 -17.10
CA ILE A 73 -1.20 37.82 -17.75
C ILE A 73 -1.29 39.08 -16.86
N PHE A 74 -1.48 38.86 -15.54
CA PHE A 74 -1.50 39.98 -14.58
C PHE A 74 -0.16 40.71 -14.50
N ASP A 75 0.95 39.96 -14.39
CA ASP A 75 2.31 40.51 -14.33
C ASP A 75 2.61 41.33 -15.62
N GLU A 76 2.30 40.78 -16.79
CA GLU A 76 2.46 41.46 -18.07
C GLU A 76 1.60 42.73 -18.21
N LEU A 77 0.44 42.76 -17.56
CA LEU A 77 -0.41 43.97 -17.51
C LEU A 77 0.15 45.03 -16.56
N GLN A 78 0.74 44.60 -15.42
CA GLN A 78 1.42 45.53 -14.50
C GLN A 78 2.58 46.23 -15.15
N ASP A 79 3.40 45.49 -15.90
CA ASP A 79 4.53 46.07 -16.70
C ASP A 79 4.04 47.10 -17.72
N ARG A 80 2.75 47.05 -18.10
CA ARG A 80 2.10 48.00 -19.04
C ARG A 80 1.21 49.04 -18.33
N GLY A 81 1.42 49.22 -17.01
CA GLY A 81 0.75 50.25 -16.23
C GLY A 81 -0.65 49.87 -15.70
N TYR A 82 -1.00 48.59 -15.64
CA TYR A 82 -2.24 48.19 -15.03
C TYR A 82 -2.16 48.28 -13.49
N GLU A 83 -2.96 49.14 -12.90
CA GLU A 83 -3.03 49.36 -11.45
C GLU A 83 -4.26 48.67 -10.80
N GLY A 84 -4.89 47.74 -11.47
CA GLY A 84 -6.07 47.05 -10.98
C GLY A 84 -5.76 45.81 -10.16
N GLY A 85 -6.78 45.21 -9.58
CA GLY A 85 -6.63 44.00 -8.74
C GLY A 85 -6.48 42.73 -9.59
N ARG A 86 -5.59 41.82 -9.11
CA ARG A 86 -5.32 40.50 -9.70
C ARG A 86 -6.59 39.64 -9.88
N THR A 87 -7.52 39.67 -8.91
CA THR A 87 -8.78 38.90 -8.98
C THR A 87 -9.62 39.28 -10.20
N ILE A 88 -9.62 40.56 -10.60
CA ILE A 88 -10.37 41.04 -11.74
C ILE A 88 -9.81 40.47 -13.05
N VAL A 89 -8.49 40.43 -13.18
CA VAL A 89 -7.81 39.80 -14.34
C VAL A 89 -8.09 38.31 -14.37
N LYS A 90 -7.99 37.63 -13.22
CA LYS A 90 -8.27 36.19 -13.11
C LYS A 90 -9.72 35.86 -13.52
N ASP A 91 -10.68 36.64 -13.06
CA ASP A 91 -12.09 36.43 -13.38
C ASP A 91 -12.34 36.70 -14.87
N TYR A 92 -11.71 37.76 -15.46
CA TYR A 92 -11.81 38.06 -16.88
C TYR A 92 -11.22 36.92 -17.73
N VAL A 93 -10.00 36.49 -17.45
CA VAL A 93 -9.31 35.37 -18.15
C VAL A 93 -10.13 34.09 -18.03
N HIS A 94 -10.67 33.79 -16.86
CA HIS A 94 -11.51 32.61 -16.67
C HIS A 94 -12.78 32.62 -17.52
N LYS A 95 -13.37 33.80 -17.68
CA LYS A 95 -14.60 34.01 -18.46
C LYS A 95 -14.36 33.98 -19.97
N HIS A 96 -13.27 34.59 -20.44
CA HIS A 96 -13.02 34.83 -21.87
C HIS A 96 -12.05 33.84 -22.52
N ARG A 97 -11.30 33.07 -21.73
CA ARG A 97 -10.42 32.04 -22.27
C ARG A 97 -11.21 31.04 -23.10
N PRO A 98 -10.85 30.87 -24.41
CA PRO A 98 -11.48 29.84 -25.22
C PRO A 98 -11.39 28.49 -24.54
N ARG A 99 -12.50 27.90 -24.15
CA ARG A 99 -12.51 26.54 -23.67
C ARG A 99 -12.41 25.64 -24.88
N PRO A 100 -11.40 24.76 -24.98
CA PRO A 100 -11.38 23.79 -26.06
C PRO A 100 -12.73 23.08 -26.04
N VAL A 101 -13.43 23.12 -27.17
CA VAL A 101 -14.68 22.35 -27.35
C VAL A 101 -14.25 20.89 -27.14
N LYS A 102 -14.57 20.36 -25.96
CA LYS A 102 -14.34 18.95 -25.72
C LYS A 102 -15.21 18.21 -26.72
N ALA A 103 -14.59 17.65 -27.74
CA ALA A 103 -15.28 16.80 -28.69
C ALA A 103 -16.17 15.82 -27.92
N ALA A 104 -17.41 15.66 -28.35
CA ALA A 104 -18.35 14.76 -27.72
C ALA A 104 -17.69 13.37 -27.68
N GLU A 105 -17.35 12.92 -26.47
CA GLU A 105 -16.72 11.61 -26.33
C GLU A 105 -17.75 10.54 -26.51
N ALA A 106 -17.56 9.71 -27.53
CA ALA A 106 -18.33 8.49 -27.67
C ALA A 106 -18.19 7.67 -26.35
N ARG A 107 -19.28 7.53 -25.62
CA ARG A 107 -19.32 6.58 -24.51
C ARG A 107 -19.32 5.19 -25.13
N PHE A 108 -18.19 4.51 -25.06
CA PHE A 108 -18.13 3.10 -25.41
C PHE A 108 -19.07 2.35 -24.46
N HIS A 109 -20.18 1.87 -25.00
CA HIS A 109 -21.08 0.98 -24.29
C HIS A 109 -20.44 -0.40 -24.24
N VAL A 110 -19.86 -0.76 -23.09
CA VAL A 110 -19.36 -2.10 -22.84
C VAL A 110 -20.57 -3.00 -22.61
N LYS A 111 -20.60 -4.15 -23.26
CA LYS A 111 -21.66 -5.16 -23.07
C LYS A 111 -21.43 -5.94 -21.76
N PRO A 112 -22.48 -6.58 -21.19
CA PRO A 112 -22.29 -7.50 -20.06
C PRO A 112 -21.27 -8.58 -20.40
N GLY A 113 -20.40 -8.93 -19.44
CA GLY A 113 -19.36 -9.95 -19.59
C GLY A 113 -18.20 -9.59 -20.53
N GLN A 114 -18.25 -8.42 -21.17
CA GLN A 114 -17.25 -8.06 -22.16
C GLN A 114 -15.87 -7.76 -21.57
N GLN A 115 -15.80 -6.95 -20.49
CA GLN A 115 -14.50 -6.45 -20.04
C GLN A 115 -14.40 -6.30 -18.52
N VAL A 116 -13.28 -6.72 -17.97
CA VAL A 116 -12.82 -6.36 -16.63
C VAL A 116 -11.63 -5.40 -16.73
N GLN A 117 -11.57 -4.40 -15.87
CA GLN A 117 -10.42 -3.51 -15.71
C GLN A 117 -9.66 -3.90 -14.46
N VAL A 118 -8.34 -4.03 -14.59
CA VAL A 118 -7.46 -4.48 -13.51
C VAL A 118 -6.34 -3.47 -13.29
N ASP A 119 -6.03 -3.20 -12.03
CA ASP A 119 -4.92 -2.33 -11.63
C ASP A 119 -4.38 -2.72 -10.25
N TRP A 120 -3.18 -2.20 -9.96
CA TRP A 120 -2.56 -2.25 -8.65
C TRP A 120 -2.61 -0.90 -7.95
N ALA A 121 -2.81 -0.93 -6.64
CA ALA A 121 -2.70 0.24 -5.79
C ALA A 121 -1.72 -0.03 -4.64
N GLU A 122 -0.77 0.87 -4.44
CA GLU A 122 0.11 0.83 -3.25
C GLU A 122 -0.66 1.38 -2.05
N MET A 123 -0.74 0.59 -0.97
CA MET A 123 -1.48 0.93 0.25
C MET A 123 -0.60 1.53 1.36
N GLY A 124 0.72 1.42 1.23
CA GLY A 124 1.71 1.87 2.21
C GLY A 124 2.47 0.71 2.85
N VAL A 125 3.13 1.00 3.96
CA VAL A 125 3.85 0.01 4.77
C VAL A 125 3.00 -0.33 5.98
N VAL A 126 2.85 -1.62 6.26
CA VAL A 126 2.02 -2.16 7.34
C VAL A 126 2.72 -3.36 7.98
N SER A 127 2.33 -3.68 9.21
CA SER A 127 2.78 -4.90 9.87
C SER A 127 1.97 -6.10 9.36
N VAL A 128 2.64 -7.05 8.71
CA VAL A 128 2.07 -8.33 8.28
C VAL A 128 2.85 -9.44 8.98
N ASP A 129 2.17 -10.28 9.73
CA ASP A 129 2.79 -11.34 10.57
C ASP A 129 3.94 -10.81 11.45
N GLY A 130 3.77 -9.62 12.02
CA GLY A 130 4.75 -8.95 12.89
C GLY A 130 5.97 -8.35 12.16
N VAL A 131 5.95 -8.28 10.83
CA VAL A 131 7.04 -7.71 10.00
C VAL A 131 6.50 -6.57 9.15
N GLU A 132 7.18 -5.43 9.14
CA GLU A 132 6.85 -4.31 8.25
C GLU A 132 7.07 -4.68 6.79
N ARG A 133 6.03 -4.56 6.00
CA ARG A 133 6.02 -4.85 4.56
C ARG A 133 5.20 -3.82 3.79
N LYS A 134 5.59 -3.59 2.56
CA LYS A 134 4.71 -2.88 1.61
C LYS A 134 3.48 -3.72 1.33
N LEU A 135 2.33 -3.08 1.36
CA LEU A 135 1.06 -3.69 1.02
C LEU A 135 0.56 -3.11 -0.31
N TYR A 136 0.06 -3.98 -1.15
CA TYR A 136 -0.52 -3.65 -2.44
C TYR A 136 -1.94 -4.22 -2.51
N ALA A 137 -2.84 -3.52 -3.17
CA ALA A 137 -4.17 -4.00 -3.49
C ALA A 137 -4.28 -4.27 -4.99
N PHE A 138 -4.53 -5.49 -5.37
CA PHE A 138 -5.03 -5.84 -6.68
C PHE A 138 -6.51 -5.48 -6.75
N VAL A 139 -6.88 -4.73 -7.76
CA VAL A 139 -8.24 -4.24 -7.95
C VAL A 139 -8.75 -4.70 -9.31
N ALA A 140 -9.86 -5.41 -9.35
CA ALA A 140 -10.53 -5.81 -10.58
C ALA A 140 -11.99 -5.31 -10.56
N ILE A 141 -12.41 -4.60 -11.60
CA ILE A 141 -13.77 -4.08 -11.72
C ILE A 141 -14.38 -4.45 -13.05
N MET A 142 -15.55 -5.07 -13.02
CA MET A 142 -16.33 -5.34 -14.21
C MET A 142 -16.79 -4.03 -14.87
N ALA A 143 -16.57 -3.90 -16.16
CA ALA A 143 -16.77 -2.63 -16.85
C ALA A 143 -18.24 -2.26 -17.04
N TRP A 144 -19.16 -3.23 -17.05
CA TRP A 144 -20.60 -3.01 -17.20
C TRP A 144 -21.34 -2.90 -15.87
N SER A 145 -21.28 -3.91 -14.99
CA SER A 145 -21.99 -3.91 -13.70
C SER A 145 -21.33 -3.02 -12.65
N ARG A 146 -20.02 -2.77 -12.75
CA ARG A 146 -19.17 -2.17 -11.72
C ARG A 146 -18.90 -3.09 -10.54
N MET A 147 -19.14 -4.38 -10.68
CA MET A 147 -18.79 -5.38 -9.66
C MET A 147 -17.30 -5.32 -9.38
N LEU A 148 -16.96 -5.14 -8.12
CA LEU A 148 -15.59 -4.91 -7.64
C LEU A 148 -15.07 -6.15 -6.93
N PHE A 149 -13.84 -6.53 -7.25
CA PHE A 149 -13.02 -7.48 -6.49
C PHE A 149 -11.73 -6.81 -6.07
N ILE A 150 -11.26 -7.10 -4.86
CA ILE A 150 -9.94 -6.69 -4.35
C ILE A 150 -9.25 -7.85 -3.66
N ARG A 151 -7.91 -7.85 -3.73
CA ARG A 151 -7.05 -8.74 -2.96
C ARG A 151 -5.78 -8.01 -2.56
N PHE A 152 -5.36 -8.17 -1.32
CA PHE A 152 -4.13 -7.59 -0.81
C PHE A 152 -2.98 -8.59 -0.91
N THR A 153 -1.80 -8.08 -1.26
CA THR A 153 -0.56 -8.85 -1.39
C THR A 153 0.62 -8.02 -0.87
N THR A 154 1.72 -8.69 -0.55
CA THR A 154 2.96 -8.02 -0.10
C THR A 154 3.93 -7.69 -1.24
N ASP A 155 3.61 -8.09 -2.45
CA ASP A 155 4.35 -7.73 -3.67
C ASP A 155 3.45 -7.77 -4.91
N MET A 156 3.93 -7.20 -6.02
CA MET A 156 3.28 -7.21 -7.33
C MET A 156 3.98 -8.16 -8.32
N LYS A 157 4.67 -9.20 -7.80
CA LYS A 157 5.38 -10.16 -8.65
C LYS A 157 4.42 -10.95 -9.53
N LEU A 158 4.98 -11.57 -10.55
CA LEU A 158 4.23 -12.31 -11.57
C LEU A 158 3.30 -13.38 -10.97
N LEU A 159 3.76 -14.12 -9.97
CA LEU A 159 2.96 -15.15 -9.31
C LEU A 159 1.67 -14.57 -8.69
N ASN A 160 1.82 -13.51 -7.88
CA ASN A 160 0.67 -12.81 -7.29
C ASN A 160 -0.23 -12.17 -8.35
N TRP A 161 0.36 -11.65 -9.43
CA TRP A 161 -0.39 -11.11 -10.56
C TRP A 161 -1.31 -12.16 -11.19
N LEU A 162 -0.79 -13.33 -11.50
CA LEU A 162 -1.56 -14.42 -12.11
C LEU A 162 -2.60 -15.00 -11.14
N ASP A 163 -2.22 -15.25 -9.88
CA ASP A 163 -3.13 -15.77 -8.83
C ASP A 163 -4.30 -14.81 -8.58
N CYS A 164 -4.03 -13.51 -8.49
CA CYS A 164 -5.08 -12.52 -8.28
C CYS A 164 -6.12 -12.50 -9.42
N HIS A 165 -5.71 -12.75 -10.67
CA HIS A 165 -6.65 -12.88 -11.78
C HIS A 165 -7.55 -14.11 -11.62
N LEU A 166 -6.98 -15.28 -11.32
CA LEU A 166 -7.77 -16.50 -11.11
C LEU A 166 -8.75 -16.34 -9.96
N ARG A 167 -8.31 -15.75 -8.83
CA ARG A 167 -9.20 -15.46 -7.69
C ARG A 167 -10.29 -14.45 -8.03
N ALA A 168 -9.98 -13.44 -8.86
CA ALA A 168 -11.00 -12.51 -9.36
C ALA A 168 -12.03 -13.23 -10.24
N PHE A 169 -11.59 -14.10 -11.14
CA PHE A 169 -12.49 -14.89 -12.00
C PHE A 169 -13.34 -15.87 -11.20
N ALA A 170 -12.75 -16.50 -10.18
CA ALA A 170 -13.49 -17.36 -9.24
C ALA A 170 -14.56 -16.56 -8.47
N PHE A 171 -14.22 -15.36 -7.97
CA PHE A 171 -15.17 -14.46 -7.31
C PHE A 171 -16.31 -14.02 -8.24
N PHE A 172 -16.01 -13.71 -9.49
CA PHE A 172 -17.01 -13.38 -10.49
C PHE A 172 -17.81 -14.62 -10.97
N GLY A 173 -17.32 -15.84 -10.70
CA GLY A 173 -17.94 -17.06 -11.14
C GLY A 173 -17.81 -17.29 -12.66
N GLY A 174 -16.80 -16.69 -13.30
CA GLY A 174 -16.51 -16.83 -14.73
C GLY A 174 -15.49 -15.82 -15.22
N VAL A 175 -15.14 -15.92 -16.49
CA VAL A 175 -14.09 -15.16 -17.16
C VAL A 175 -14.69 -14.15 -18.14
N PRO A 176 -14.36 -12.85 -18.08
CA PRO A 176 -14.78 -11.88 -19.09
C PRO A 176 -14.03 -12.09 -20.40
N LEU A 177 -14.58 -11.58 -21.51
CA LEU A 177 -13.94 -11.69 -22.82
C LEU A 177 -12.61 -10.92 -22.91
N GLU A 178 -12.50 -9.84 -22.15
CA GLU A 178 -11.35 -8.92 -22.20
C GLU A 178 -10.87 -8.57 -20.79
N VAL A 179 -9.54 -8.55 -20.62
CA VAL A 179 -8.88 -8.04 -19.41
C VAL A 179 -8.09 -6.80 -19.80
N LEU A 180 -8.57 -5.62 -19.39
CA LEU A 180 -7.90 -4.34 -19.59
C LEU A 180 -6.96 -4.06 -18.45
N ILE A 181 -5.67 -3.96 -18.75
CA ILE A 181 -4.61 -3.63 -17.77
C ILE A 181 -3.91 -2.32 -18.15
N ASP A 182 -3.36 -1.63 -17.13
CA ASP A 182 -2.40 -0.56 -17.40
C ASP A 182 -1.03 -1.16 -17.80
N ASN A 183 -0.08 -0.32 -18.19
CA ASN A 183 1.25 -0.73 -18.68
C ASN A 183 2.15 -1.31 -17.56
N LEU A 184 1.66 -2.25 -16.79
CA LEU A 184 2.41 -2.93 -15.74
C LEU A 184 3.43 -3.89 -16.35
N LYS A 185 4.69 -3.80 -15.92
CA LYS A 185 5.80 -4.67 -16.39
C LYS A 185 5.53 -6.17 -16.17
N THR A 186 4.71 -6.53 -15.19
CA THR A 186 4.28 -7.90 -14.93
C THR A 186 3.38 -8.48 -16.03
N GLY A 187 2.62 -7.64 -16.73
CA GLY A 187 1.77 -8.04 -17.85
C GLY A 187 2.32 -7.64 -19.21
N VAL A 188 2.92 -6.44 -19.33
CA VAL A 188 3.42 -5.86 -20.59
C VAL A 188 4.94 -5.69 -20.52
N LEU A 189 5.68 -6.43 -21.35
CA LEU A 189 7.15 -6.34 -21.41
C LEU A 189 7.62 -5.11 -22.18
N SER A 190 6.99 -4.81 -23.31
CA SER A 190 7.34 -3.66 -24.15
C SER A 190 6.20 -3.24 -25.07
N ARG A 191 6.29 -2.02 -25.59
CA ARG A 191 5.48 -1.50 -26.70
C ARG A 191 6.39 -0.93 -27.76
N ALA A 192 6.21 -1.35 -28.98
CA ALA A 192 6.89 -0.81 -30.15
C ALA A 192 5.96 -0.83 -31.37
N GLY A 193 5.89 0.27 -32.12
CA GLY A 193 5.12 0.33 -33.36
C GLY A 193 3.63 -0.02 -33.24
N GLY A 194 2.98 0.32 -32.10
CA GLY A 194 1.57 -0.03 -31.86
C GLY A 194 1.31 -1.46 -31.37
N THR A 195 2.34 -2.32 -31.37
CA THR A 195 2.25 -3.71 -30.92
C THR A 195 2.64 -3.83 -29.44
N VAL A 196 1.84 -4.60 -28.69
CA VAL A 196 2.08 -4.90 -27.27
C VAL A 196 2.75 -6.28 -27.15
N ARG A 197 3.93 -6.32 -26.54
CA ARG A 197 4.59 -7.57 -26.17
C ARG A 197 4.19 -7.95 -24.75
N TRP A 198 3.36 -8.97 -24.64
CA TRP A 198 2.87 -9.51 -23.39
C TRP A 198 3.90 -10.39 -22.70
N HIS A 199 3.84 -10.45 -21.35
CA HIS A 199 4.61 -11.44 -20.60
C HIS A 199 4.13 -12.86 -21.00
N PRO A 200 5.03 -13.81 -21.34
CA PRO A 200 4.65 -15.15 -21.84
C PRO A 200 3.66 -15.87 -20.92
N LYS A 201 3.93 -15.88 -19.60
CA LYS A 201 3.05 -16.52 -18.61
C LYS A 201 1.68 -15.85 -18.49
N PHE A 202 1.59 -14.53 -18.68
CA PHE A 202 0.29 -13.85 -18.72
C PHE A 202 -0.49 -14.17 -20.00
N LYS A 203 0.22 -14.31 -21.12
CA LYS A 203 -0.38 -14.77 -22.38
C LYS A 203 -0.86 -16.23 -22.28
N GLU A 204 -0.09 -17.09 -21.62
CA GLU A 204 -0.46 -18.47 -21.32
C GLU A 204 -1.76 -18.53 -20.50
N LEU A 205 -1.85 -17.75 -19.40
CA LEU A 205 -3.07 -17.61 -18.61
C LEU A 205 -4.25 -17.12 -19.45
N ALA A 206 -4.02 -16.13 -20.34
CA ALA A 206 -5.06 -15.59 -21.20
C ALA A 206 -5.64 -16.65 -22.15
N VAL A 207 -4.78 -17.47 -22.71
CA VAL A 207 -5.19 -18.61 -23.59
C VAL A 207 -5.93 -19.67 -22.77
N ALA A 208 -5.40 -20.06 -21.63
CA ALA A 208 -5.99 -21.09 -20.76
C ALA A 208 -7.39 -20.71 -20.26
N CYS A 209 -7.56 -19.45 -19.83
CA CYS A 209 -8.83 -18.92 -19.35
C CYS A 209 -9.75 -18.43 -20.47
N GLY A 210 -9.26 -18.22 -21.68
CA GLY A 210 -10.06 -17.79 -22.83
C GLY A 210 -10.33 -16.29 -22.90
N PHE A 211 -9.51 -15.42 -22.27
CA PHE A 211 -9.69 -13.97 -22.36
C PHE A 211 -8.67 -13.31 -23.29
N ARG A 212 -9.02 -12.14 -23.81
CA ARG A 212 -8.12 -11.29 -24.60
C ARG A 212 -7.50 -10.22 -23.68
N PRO A 213 -6.17 -10.18 -23.49
CA PRO A 213 -5.52 -9.09 -22.78
C PRO A 213 -5.50 -7.81 -23.62
N ILE A 214 -5.89 -6.70 -23.02
CA ILE A 214 -5.88 -5.37 -23.64
C ILE A 214 -5.03 -4.45 -22.76
N ALA A 215 -4.06 -3.78 -23.37
CA ALA A 215 -3.26 -2.80 -22.69
C ALA A 215 -3.79 -1.38 -22.95
N HIS A 216 -3.87 -0.58 -21.93
CA HIS A 216 -4.36 0.79 -22.02
C HIS A 216 -3.44 1.66 -22.89
N PHE A 217 -4.02 2.46 -23.81
CA PHE A 217 -3.26 3.42 -24.60
C PHE A 217 -2.89 4.65 -23.74
N PRO A 218 -1.61 5.13 -23.75
CA PRO A 218 -1.14 6.21 -22.87
C PRO A 218 -1.87 7.55 -23.04
N MET A 219 -2.52 7.80 -24.16
CA MET A 219 -3.11 9.08 -24.55
C MET A 219 -4.62 9.23 -24.19
N ARG A 220 -5.22 8.33 -23.40
CA ARG A 220 -6.64 8.44 -23.00
C ARG A 220 -6.77 8.61 -21.48
N PRO A 221 -6.73 9.85 -20.95
CA PRO A 221 -6.67 10.11 -19.49
C PRO A 221 -7.91 9.71 -18.69
N LYS A 222 -9.03 9.39 -19.34
CA LYS A 222 -10.31 9.17 -18.61
C LYS A 222 -10.50 7.77 -18.01
N THR A 223 -9.78 6.78 -18.46
CA THR A 223 -9.79 5.45 -17.83
C THR A 223 -9.00 5.47 -16.52
N LYS A 224 -7.92 6.25 -16.44
CA LYS A 224 -7.12 6.43 -15.23
C LYS A 224 -7.96 7.02 -14.07
N GLY A 225 -8.80 8.01 -14.34
CA GLY A 225 -9.69 8.59 -13.31
C GLY A 225 -10.77 7.65 -12.76
N ARG A 226 -11.01 6.47 -13.36
CA ARG A 226 -11.91 5.45 -12.80
C ARG A 226 -11.20 4.65 -11.73
N VAL A 227 -10.01 4.17 -12.02
CA VAL A 227 -9.22 3.36 -11.09
C VAL A 227 -8.80 4.19 -9.87
N GLU A 228 -8.37 5.44 -10.05
CA GLU A 228 -8.05 6.33 -8.94
C GLU A 228 -9.20 6.49 -7.95
N ARG A 229 -10.44 6.56 -8.44
CA ARG A 229 -11.65 6.62 -7.59
C ARG A 229 -11.90 5.31 -6.84
N ILE A 230 -11.63 4.17 -7.46
CA ILE A 230 -11.78 2.86 -6.83
C ILE A 230 -10.71 2.68 -5.77
N VAL A 231 -9.45 3.02 -6.07
CA VAL A 231 -8.35 3.00 -5.10
C VAL A 231 -8.70 3.86 -3.88
N ARG A 232 -9.27 5.05 -4.09
CA ARG A 232 -9.75 5.90 -3.00
C ARG A 232 -10.87 5.23 -2.21
N LEU A 233 -11.83 4.59 -2.88
CA LEU A 233 -12.90 3.84 -2.22
C LEU A 233 -12.35 2.71 -1.35
N VAL A 234 -11.40 1.93 -1.86
CA VAL A 234 -10.74 0.84 -1.13
C VAL A 234 -9.98 1.39 0.07
N ARG A 235 -9.18 2.44 -0.16
CA ARG A 235 -8.39 3.07 0.90
C ARG A 235 -9.26 3.63 2.02
N GLN A 236 -10.19 4.50 1.70
CA GLN A 236 -11.04 5.18 2.69
C GLN A 236 -12.19 4.31 3.21
N GLY A 237 -12.72 3.41 2.39
CA GLY A 237 -13.88 2.59 2.75
C GLY A 237 -13.54 1.29 3.47
N PHE A 238 -12.32 0.78 3.27
CA PHE A 238 -11.92 -0.48 3.86
C PHE A 238 -10.60 -0.39 4.63
N PHE A 239 -9.52 0.14 4.01
CA PHE A 239 -8.16 -0.01 4.52
C PHE A 239 -7.85 0.93 5.71
N GLU A 240 -8.19 2.22 5.61
CA GLU A 240 -7.85 3.21 6.64
C GLU A 240 -8.45 2.83 8.02
N GLY A 241 -7.60 2.86 9.03
CA GLY A 241 -7.98 2.54 10.41
C GLY A 241 -8.06 1.04 10.74
N ARG A 242 -7.60 0.15 9.85
CA ARG A 242 -7.52 -1.30 10.10
C ARG A 242 -6.09 -1.77 10.23
N GLU A 243 -5.88 -2.72 11.13
CA GLU A 243 -4.63 -3.47 11.23
C GLU A 243 -4.69 -4.69 10.32
N VAL A 244 -3.59 -4.96 9.61
CA VAL A 244 -3.57 -6.07 8.64
C VAL A 244 -3.39 -7.41 9.35
N GLY A 245 -2.53 -7.49 10.39
CA GLY A 245 -2.25 -8.73 11.10
C GLY A 245 -1.80 -9.86 10.16
N GLN A 246 -2.62 -10.89 10.03
CA GLN A 246 -2.41 -11.98 9.07
C GLN A 246 -3.05 -11.63 7.70
N LEU A 247 -2.28 -11.73 6.63
CA LEU A 247 -2.70 -11.31 5.29
C LEU A 247 -3.95 -12.04 4.79
N GLU A 248 -4.06 -13.35 5.01
CA GLU A 248 -5.21 -14.12 4.56
C GLU A 248 -6.49 -13.78 5.36
N GLY A 249 -6.37 -13.55 6.66
CA GLY A 249 -7.47 -13.05 7.47
C GLY A 249 -7.97 -11.69 6.98
N PHE A 250 -7.04 -10.78 6.68
CA PHE A 250 -7.35 -9.46 6.12
C PHE A 250 -8.03 -9.54 4.73
N ASN A 251 -7.59 -10.47 3.88
CA ASN A 251 -8.25 -10.73 2.59
C ASN A 251 -9.66 -11.31 2.77
N ALA A 252 -9.89 -12.17 3.76
CA ALA A 252 -11.23 -12.66 4.06
C ALA A 252 -12.17 -11.54 4.55
N GLU A 253 -11.67 -10.60 5.36
CA GLU A 253 -12.42 -9.39 5.72
C GLU A 253 -12.73 -8.50 4.52
N ALA A 254 -11.78 -8.35 3.60
CA ALA A 254 -11.98 -7.59 2.37
C ALA A 254 -13.08 -8.19 1.50
N LEU A 255 -13.13 -9.52 1.35
CA LEU A 255 -14.20 -10.20 0.63
C LEU A 255 -15.57 -9.96 1.29
N ARG A 256 -15.68 -10.08 2.61
CA ARG A 256 -16.93 -9.76 3.35
C ARG A 256 -17.35 -8.31 3.11
N TRP A 257 -16.41 -7.35 3.18
CA TRP A 257 -16.71 -5.95 2.91
C TRP A 257 -17.18 -5.71 1.47
N LEU A 258 -16.62 -6.41 0.49
CA LEU A 258 -17.08 -6.35 -0.91
C LEU A 258 -18.52 -6.82 -1.05
N GLU A 259 -18.87 -7.96 -0.43
CA GLU A 259 -20.20 -8.59 -0.51
C GLU A 259 -21.25 -7.81 0.26
N GLU A 260 -20.93 -7.32 1.46
CA GLU A 260 -21.91 -6.68 2.33
C GLU A 260 -22.07 -5.18 2.06
N ARG A 261 -21.01 -4.49 1.61
CA ARG A 261 -20.99 -3.03 1.51
C ARG A 261 -20.64 -2.50 0.13
N ALA A 262 -19.45 -2.77 -0.37
CA ALA A 262 -18.93 -2.07 -1.57
C ALA A 262 -19.78 -2.34 -2.80
N ASN A 263 -20.13 -3.60 -3.05
CA ASN A 263 -20.92 -4.03 -4.20
C ASN A 263 -22.44 -3.83 -4.02
N ARG A 264 -22.90 -3.51 -2.81
CA ARG A 264 -24.30 -3.19 -2.52
C ARG A 264 -24.60 -1.69 -2.51
N ARG A 265 -23.58 -0.85 -2.62
CA ARG A 265 -23.75 0.59 -2.69
C ARG A 265 -24.27 1.01 -4.06
N VAL A 266 -25.29 1.86 -4.11
CA VAL A 266 -25.82 2.42 -5.38
C VAL A 266 -24.69 3.20 -6.08
N HIS A 267 -24.34 2.77 -7.28
CA HIS A 267 -23.25 3.38 -8.05
C HIS A 267 -23.73 4.68 -8.71
N ARG A 268 -22.97 5.76 -8.54
CA ARG A 268 -23.36 7.12 -8.95
C ARG A 268 -23.76 7.25 -10.43
N ILE A 269 -23.09 6.52 -11.32
CA ILE A 269 -23.29 6.65 -12.77
C ILE A 269 -24.41 5.72 -13.26
N THR A 270 -24.41 4.46 -12.82
CA THR A 270 -25.44 3.48 -13.24
C THR A 270 -26.76 3.65 -12.51
N ARG A 271 -26.74 4.30 -11.33
CA ARG A 271 -27.90 4.48 -10.43
C ARG A 271 -28.45 3.15 -9.89
N GLU A 272 -27.73 2.08 -10.05
CA GLU A 272 -28.06 0.73 -9.60
C GLU A 272 -26.93 0.18 -8.73
N LYS A 273 -27.19 -0.87 -7.95
CA LYS A 273 -26.17 -1.57 -7.18
C LYS A 273 -25.35 -2.48 -8.12
N PRO A 274 -24.01 -2.53 -7.97
CA PRO A 274 -23.18 -3.44 -8.74
C PRO A 274 -23.63 -4.90 -8.64
N CYS A 275 -23.99 -5.38 -7.46
CA CYS A 275 -24.46 -6.77 -7.26
C CYS A 275 -25.72 -7.08 -8.07
N ASP A 276 -26.69 -6.16 -8.13
CA ASP A 276 -27.95 -6.38 -8.85
C ASP A 276 -27.70 -6.45 -10.37
N ARG A 277 -26.90 -5.52 -10.90
CA ARG A 277 -26.48 -5.55 -12.30
C ARG A 277 -25.66 -6.80 -12.63
N PHE A 278 -24.83 -7.23 -11.70
CA PHE A 278 -23.93 -8.36 -11.92
C PHE A 278 -24.68 -9.69 -12.15
N VAL A 279 -25.91 -9.83 -11.66
CA VAL A 279 -26.75 -11.00 -11.95
C VAL A 279 -26.90 -11.22 -13.46
N VAL A 280 -27.11 -10.14 -14.23
CA VAL A 280 -27.19 -10.21 -15.70
C VAL A 280 -25.81 -10.43 -16.34
N GLU A 281 -24.78 -9.72 -15.83
CA GLU A 281 -23.43 -9.81 -16.38
C GLU A 281 -22.82 -11.19 -16.18
N ARG A 282 -23.09 -11.85 -15.05
CA ARG A 282 -22.59 -13.17 -14.73
C ARG A 282 -23.00 -14.23 -15.74
N GLN A 283 -24.19 -14.12 -16.33
CA GLN A 283 -24.68 -15.05 -17.36
C GLN A 283 -23.90 -14.93 -18.70
N ALA A 284 -23.26 -13.78 -18.91
CA ALA A 284 -22.46 -13.52 -20.11
C ALA A 284 -20.96 -13.84 -19.94
N LEU A 285 -20.54 -14.28 -18.75
CA LEU A 285 -19.16 -14.70 -18.51
C LEU A 285 -18.90 -16.07 -19.12
N GLN A 286 -17.65 -16.28 -19.57
CA GLN A 286 -17.19 -17.60 -19.99
C GLN A 286 -16.97 -18.49 -18.75
N PRO A 287 -17.14 -19.82 -18.89
CA PRO A 287 -16.86 -20.73 -17.79
C PRO A 287 -15.37 -20.63 -17.37
N LEU A 288 -15.13 -20.54 -16.07
CA LEU A 288 -13.78 -20.64 -15.54
C LEU A 288 -13.31 -22.08 -15.65
N ARG A 289 -12.27 -22.30 -16.45
CA ARG A 289 -11.58 -23.59 -16.52
C ARG A 289 -10.59 -23.70 -15.36
N GLU A 290 -10.46 -24.89 -14.83
CA GLU A 290 -9.44 -25.16 -13.80
C GLU A 290 -8.06 -24.90 -14.39
N HIS A 291 -7.30 -24.03 -13.78
CA HIS A 291 -5.95 -23.67 -14.21
C HIS A 291 -5.10 -23.32 -12.98
N ASP A 292 -3.98 -24.01 -12.90
CA ASP A 292 -3.00 -23.78 -11.86
C ASP A 292 -1.97 -22.72 -12.28
N VAL A 293 -1.72 -21.76 -11.42
CA VAL A 293 -0.61 -20.83 -11.62
C VAL A 293 0.68 -21.50 -11.16
N VAL A 294 1.51 -21.86 -12.10
CA VAL A 294 2.82 -22.46 -11.87
C VAL A 294 3.89 -21.68 -12.61
N LEU A 295 4.89 -21.20 -11.87
CA LEU A 295 6.10 -20.63 -12.45
C LEU A 295 7.24 -21.62 -12.29
N GLU A 296 7.85 -22.01 -13.41
CA GLU A 296 8.99 -22.92 -13.43
C GLU A 296 10.29 -22.17 -13.61
N GLU A 297 11.27 -22.50 -12.78
CA GLU A 297 12.59 -21.88 -12.79
C GLU A 297 13.67 -22.97 -12.64
N PRO A 298 14.71 -22.99 -13.50
CA PRO A 298 15.85 -23.86 -13.27
C PRO A 298 16.62 -23.44 -12.02
N ARG A 299 17.01 -24.40 -11.21
CA ARG A 299 17.83 -24.21 -10.01
C ARG A 299 18.92 -25.29 -9.93
N VAL A 300 19.86 -25.05 -9.04
CA VAL A 300 20.91 -26.02 -8.69
C VAL A 300 20.95 -26.12 -7.18
N ALA A 301 20.91 -27.34 -6.66
CA ALA A 301 21.14 -27.58 -5.26
C ALA A 301 22.64 -27.43 -4.92
N ASP A 302 22.95 -26.86 -3.77
CA ASP A 302 24.32 -26.75 -3.28
C ASP A 302 24.89 -28.09 -2.76
N ALA A 303 26.12 -28.09 -2.27
CA ALA A 303 26.76 -29.28 -1.70
C ALA A 303 26.06 -29.82 -0.45
N TYR A 304 25.18 -29.02 0.17
CA TYR A 304 24.40 -29.39 1.35
C TYR A 304 22.96 -29.76 1.01
N ALA A 305 22.65 -29.98 -0.27
CA ALA A 305 21.30 -30.21 -0.78
C ALA A 305 20.31 -29.07 -0.41
N LEU A 306 20.79 -27.82 -0.45
CA LEU A 306 19.99 -26.65 -0.23
C LEU A 306 19.79 -25.89 -1.55
N VAL A 307 18.58 -25.42 -1.78
CA VAL A 307 18.21 -24.61 -2.94
C VAL A 307 17.86 -23.19 -2.50
N SER A 308 18.52 -22.21 -3.09
CA SER A 308 18.25 -20.80 -2.77
C SER A 308 17.04 -20.28 -3.58
N VAL A 309 16.06 -19.72 -2.86
CA VAL A 309 14.85 -19.12 -3.42
C VAL A 309 14.57 -17.80 -2.69
N ASP A 310 14.64 -16.68 -3.38
CA ASP A 310 14.40 -15.33 -2.82
C ASP A 310 15.21 -15.02 -1.53
N GLY A 311 16.48 -15.49 -1.47
CA GLY A 311 17.36 -15.28 -0.33
C GLY A 311 17.14 -16.25 0.85
N VAL A 312 16.22 -17.19 0.72
CA VAL A 312 15.96 -18.27 1.67
C VAL A 312 16.51 -19.57 1.10
N ARG A 313 17.10 -20.41 1.93
CA ARG A 313 17.57 -21.75 1.57
C ARG A 313 16.56 -22.80 1.99
N TYR A 314 16.21 -23.68 1.06
CA TYR A 314 15.25 -24.78 1.27
C TYR A 314 15.95 -26.12 1.10
N SER A 315 15.73 -27.06 2.02
CA SER A 315 16.31 -28.39 1.91
C SER A 315 15.56 -29.24 0.87
N ILE A 316 16.32 -30.09 0.20
CA ILE A 316 15.81 -31.23 -0.55
C ILE A 316 16.52 -32.48 -0.07
N PRO A 317 16.04 -33.71 -0.37
CA PRO A 317 16.71 -34.92 0.07
C PRO A 317 18.18 -34.94 -0.34
N HIS A 318 19.06 -35.28 0.59
CA HIS A 318 20.52 -35.17 0.46
C HIS A 318 21.10 -35.87 -0.76
N LEU A 319 20.39 -36.89 -1.29
CA LEU A 319 20.76 -37.62 -2.51
C LEU A 319 20.79 -36.72 -3.77
N PHE A 320 20.10 -35.59 -3.73
CA PHE A 320 20.05 -34.64 -4.84
C PHE A 320 21.01 -33.43 -4.67
N ALA A 321 21.99 -33.54 -3.77
CA ALA A 321 23.02 -32.51 -3.64
C ALA A 321 23.76 -32.28 -4.97
N ARG A 322 24.03 -31.00 -5.31
CA ARG A 322 24.70 -30.56 -6.55
C ARG A 322 23.94 -30.90 -7.85
N ARG A 323 22.69 -31.38 -7.76
CA ARG A 323 21.89 -31.67 -8.95
C ARG A 323 21.21 -30.42 -9.49
N ARG A 324 21.03 -30.38 -10.79
CA ARG A 324 20.10 -29.44 -11.44
C ARG A 324 18.68 -29.91 -11.21
N LEU A 325 17.77 -28.95 -11.00
CA LEU A 325 16.38 -29.25 -10.75
C LEU A 325 15.48 -28.12 -11.29
N THR A 326 14.23 -28.41 -11.43
CA THR A 326 13.19 -27.41 -11.71
C THR A 326 12.46 -27.06 -10.43
N LEU A 327 12.46 -25.77 -10.09
CA LEU A 327 11.63 -25.23 -9.02
C LEU A 327 10.27 -24.83 -9.63
N GLN A 328 9.19 -25.47 -9.19
CA GLN A 328 7.84 -24.99 -9.44
C GLN A 328 7.36 -24.12 -8.27
N ARG A 329 7.05 -22.85 -8.57
CA ARG A 329 6.42 -21.93 -7.64
C ARG A 329 4.91 -21.93 -7.84
N ARG A 330 4.16 -22.20 -6.78
CA ARG A 330 2.71 -22.02 -6.68
C ARG A 330 2.37 -20.95 -5.63
N PRO A 331 1.17 -20.40 -5.59
CA PRO A 331 0.82 -19.37 -4.60
C PRO A 331 1.07 -19.78 -3.15
N GLU A 332 0.80 -21.04 -2.80
CA GLU A 332 0.88 -21.53 -1.42
C GLU A 332 2.18 -22.28 -1.09
N HIS A 333 2.89 -22.80 -2.10
CA HIS A 333 4.04 -23.68 -1.86
C HIS A 333 5.05 -23.71 -3.00
N LEU A 334 6.21 -24.25 -2.68
CA LEU A 334 7.30 -24.55 -3.61
C LEU A 334 7.39 -26.06 -3.80
N THR A 335 7.54 -26.52 -5.05
CA THR A 335 7.82 -27.94 -5.37
C THR A 335 9.15 -28.04 -6.11
N PHE A 336 10.02 -28.91 -5.64
CA PHE A 336 11.33 -29.16 -6.22
C PHE A 336 11.26 -30.45 -7.03
N ILE A 337 11.63 -30.38 -8.30
CA ILE A 337 11.50 -31.48 -9.28
C ILE A 337 12.87 -31.81 -9.81
N VAL A 338 13.27 -33.08 -9.73
CA VAL A 338 14.51 -33.61 -10.29
C VAL A 338 14.15 -34.69 -11.29
N ASP A 339 14.69 -34.61 -12.48
CA ASP A 339 14.48 -35.58 -13.58
C ASP A 339 12.97 -35.82 -13.91
N GLY A 340 12.13 -34.78 -13.74
CA GLY A 340 10.69 -34.84 -13.98
C GLY A 340 9.83 -35.25 -12.76
N GLU A 341 10.45 -35.76 -11.69
CA GLU A 341 9.75 -36.24 -10.52
C GLU A 341 9.79 -35.25 -9.35
N PRO A 342 8.68 -35.01 -8.64
CA PRO A 342 8.63 -34.13 -7.47
C PRO A 342 9.33 -34.79 -6.29
N VAL A 343 10.48 -34.25 -5.90
CA VAL A 343 11.31 -34.81 -4.81
C VAL A 343 11.04 -34.15 -3.46
N LYS A 344 10.55 -32.89 -3.43
CA LYS A 344 10.26 -32.19 -2.20
C LYS A 344 9.25 -31.05 -2.41
N ARG A 345 8.41 -30.82 -1.39
CA ARG A 345 7.48 -29.69 -1.28
C ARG A 345 7.73 -28.94 0.02
N HIS A 346 7.78 -27.61 -0.05
CA HIS A 346 7.86 -26.71 1.11
C HIS A 346 6.81 -25.60 1.02
N GLY A 347 6.27 -25.18 2.16
CA GLY A 347 5.61 -23.88 2.28
C GLY A 347 6.65 -22.75 2.18
N TYR A 348 6.17 -21.54 1.94
CA TYR A 348 7.05 -20.38 1.96
C TYR A 348 7.62 -20.13 3.37
N ALA A 349 8.85 -19.66 3.43
CA ALA A 349 9.51 -19.32 4.68
C ALA A 349 8.73 -18.22 5.44
N LYS A 350 8.71 -18.36 6.75
CA LYS A 350 8.17 -17.30 7.63
C LYS A 350 9.04 -16.04 7.54
N PRO A 351 8.48 -14.85 7.84
CA PRO A 351 9.24 -13.61 7.88
C PRO A 351 10.51 -13.73 8.71
N GLY A 352 11.65 -13.32 8.16
CA GLY A 352 12.96 -13.41 8.83
C GLY A 352 13.63 -14.78 8.83
N GLN A 353 12.94 -15.83 8.41
CA GLN A 353 13.51 -17.18 8.27
C GLN A 353 14.41 -17.23 7.02
N ARG A 354 15.64 -17.67 7.18
CA ARG A 354 16.62 -17.80 6.10
C ARG A 354 16.90 -19.24 5.68
N LEU A 355 16.39 -20.20 6.45
CA LEU A 355 16.54 -21.62 6.18
C LEU A 355 15.22 -22.35 6.52
N VAL A 356 14.72 -23.08 5.55
CA VAL A 356 13.62 -24.04 5.71
C VAL A 356 14.21 -25.42 5.49
N GLN A 357 14.35 -26.19 6.56
CA GLN A 357 15.03 -27.48 6.51
C GLN A 357 14.14 -28.58 7.14
N ASP A 358 13.96 -29.65 6.39
CA ASP A 358 13.32 -30.86 6.89
C ASP A 358 14.43 -31.81 7.39
N PRO A 359 14.35 -32.30 8.65
CA PRO A 359 15.29 -33.30 9.17
C PRO A 359 15.40 -34.56 8.32
N ALA A 360 14.29 -34.94 7.64
CA ALA A 360 14.28 -36.10 6.76
C ALA A 360 15.24 -35.99 5.56
N ASP A 361 15.52 -34.75 5.12
CA ASP A 361 16.40 -34.46 3.99
C ASP A 361 17.89 -34.59 4.32
N LEU A 362 18.23 -34.62 5.61
CA LEU A 362 19.63 -34.69 6.08
C LEU A 362 20.26 -36.06 5.83
N PRO A 363 21.56 -36.09 5.43
CA PRO A 363 22.28 -37.35 5.31
C PRO A 363 22.37 -38.08 6.65
N PRO A 364 22.44 -39.42 6.68
CA PRO A 364 22.48 -40.23 7.90
C PRO A 364 23.55 -39.80 8.90
N ALA A 365 24.73 -39.36 8.40
CA ALA A 365 25.81 -38.88 9.24
C ALA A 365 25.54 -37.56 9.97
N VAL A 366 24.53 -36.77 9.54
CA VAL A 366 24.15 -35.46 10.12
C VAL A 366 22.96 -35.60 11.05
N LYS A 367 22.12 -36.61 10.90
CA LYS A 367 20.93 -36.86 11.75
C LYS A 367 21.24 -36.86 13.26
N PRO A 368 22.29 -37.52 13.75
CA PRO A 368 22.64 -37.46 15.17
C PRO A 368 22.99 -36.06 15.68
N ARG A 369 23.55 -35.20 14.83
CA ARG A 369 23.83 -33.79 15.20
C ARG A 369 22.53 -32.98 15.30
N HIS A 370 21.59 -33.25 14.42
CA HIS A 370 20.26 -32.62 14.46
C HIS A 370 19.48 -33.03 15.71
N GLU A 371 19.44 -34.31 16.02
CA GLU A 371 18.79 -34.83 17.23
C GLU A 371 19.40 -34.21 18.50
N ARG A 372 20.73 -34.11 18.58
CA ARG A 372 21.44 -33.42 19.67
C ARG A 372 21.11 -31.92 19.74
N PHE A 373 20.87 -31.28 18.60
CA PHE A 373 20.45 -29.88 18.59
C PHE A 373 19.05 -29.73 19.17
N VAL A 374 18.13 -30.60 18.81
CA VAL A 374 16.76 -30.61 19.36
C VAL A 374 16.82 -30.84 20.86
N GLN A 375 17.51 -31.89 21.32
CA GLN A 375 17.65 -32.23 22.76
C GLN A 375 18.25 -31.04 23.56
N LEU A 376 19.32 -30.42 23.09
CA LEU A 376 19.90 -29.27 23.78
C LEU A 376 19.01 -28.02 23.70
N GLY A 377 18.27 -27.87 22.61
CA GLY A 377 17.29 -26.80 22.45
C GLY A 377 16.15 -26.92 23.44
N ASP A 378 15.62 -28.16 23.63
CA ASP A 378 14.57 -28.44 24.60
C ASP A 378 15.07 -28.16 26.02
N LEU A 379 16.31 -28.55 26.37
CA LEU A 379 16.92 -28.23 27.67
C LEU A 379 17.03 -26.74 27.92
N VAL A 380 17.41 -25.95 26.90
CA VAL A 380 17.46 -24.48 27.01
C VAL A 380 16.05 -23.89 27.11
N ALA A 381 15.09 -24.45 26.39
CA ALA A 381 13.68 -24.04 26.48
C ALA A 381 13.07 -24.34 27.86
N ASP A 382 13.37 -25.47 28.43
CA ASP A 382 12.90 -25.87 29.77
C ASP A 382 13.50 -24.95 30.86
N ARG A 383 14.77 -24.58 30.73
CA ARG A 383 15.47 -23.74 31.70
C ARG A 383 15.06 -22.26 31.64
N PHE A 384 14.83 -21.73 30.45
CA PHE A 384 14.59 -20.30 30.22
C PHE A 384 13.18 -19.99 29.68
N GLY A 385 12.30 -20.98 29.61
CA GLY A 385 10.91 -20.81 29.18
C GLY A 385 10.77 -20.25 27.78
N GLU A 386 9.91 -19.27 27.61
CA GLU A 386 9.65 -18.62 26.31
C GLU A 386 10.91 -17.93 25.74
N LEU A 387 11.74 -17.36 26.59
CA LEU A 387 12.99 -16.72 26.19
C LEU A 387 13.97 -17.72 25.59
N GLY A 388 14.09 -18.90 26.21
CA GLY A 388 14.89 -20.03 25.69
C GLY A 388 14.37 -20.49 24.34
N ARG A 389 13.05 -20.70 24.19
CA ARG A 389 12.41 -21.05 22.90
C ARG A 389 12.73 -20.05 21.81
N ARG A 390 12.60 -18.75 22.10
CA ARG A 390 12.90 -17.68 21.15
C ARG A 390 14.38 -17.66 20.74
N TYR A 391 15.30 -17.89 21.68
CA TYR A 391 16.72 -17.94 21.36
C TYR A 391 17.08 -19.16 20.50
N VAL A 392 16.55 -20.34 20.80
CA VAL A 392 16.71 -21.55 19.99
C VAL A 392 16.19 -21.33 18.56
N GLU A 393 15.05 -20.66 18.41
CA GLU A 393 14.49 -20.34 17.09
C GLU A 393 15.36 -19.35 16.31
N ILE A 394 15.94 -18.37 16.98
CA ILE A 394 16.92 -17.46 16.35
C ILE A 394 18.16 -18.23 15.88
N ILE A 395 18.69 -19.15 16.69
CA ILE A 395 19.81 -20.01 16.28
C ILE A 395 19.42 -20.85 15.07
N ARG A 396 18.20 -21.44 15.06
CA ARG A 396 17.72 -22.25 13.94
C ARG A 396 17.61 -21.44 12.65
N THR A 397 17.00 -20.26 12.74
CA THR A 397 16.73 -19.40 11.56
C THR A 397 17.99 -18.70 11.03
N THR A 398 18.95 -18.39 11.91
CA THR A 398 20.20 -17.73 11.53
C THR A 398 21.24 -18.72 10.99
N ALA A 399 21.11 -20.01 11.32
CA ALA A 399 22.00 -21.09 10.89
C ALA A 399 23.50 -20.78 11.09
N PRO A 400 23.97 -20.49 12.32
CA PRO A 400 25.37 -20.20 12.58
C PRO A 400 26.23 -21.44 12.37
N HIS A 401 27.57 -21.27 12.21
CA HIS A 401 28.50 -22.36 11.96
C HIS A 401 28.53 -23.46 13.06
N SER A 402 28.23 -23.10 14.31
CA SER A 402 28.28 -24.02 15.44
C SER A 402 27.07 -23.90 16.36
N PRO A 403 25.89 -24.29 15.92
CA PRO A 403 24.65 -24.15 16.71
C PRO A 403 24.67 -24.94 18.01
N LEU A 404 25.20 -26.18 17.99
CA LEU A 404 25.33 -27.00 19.20
C LEU A 404 26.27 -26.38 20.23
N ALA A 405 27.35 -25.73 19.80
CA ALA A 405 28.30 -25.09 20.72
C ALA A 405 27.66 -23.85 21.38
N LEU A 406 26.76 -23.14 20.68
CA LEU A 406 26.02 -22.02 21.26
C LEU A 406 25.05 -22.51 22.36
N LEU A 407 24.29 -23.57 22.12
CA LEU A 407 23.37 -24.13 23.12
C LEU A 407 24.11 -24.66 24.35
N ARG A 408 25.25 -25.35 24.15
CA ARG A 408 26.12 -25.78 25.25
C ARG A 408 26.64 -24.61 26.04
N GLU A 409 27.12 -23.58 25.38
CA GLU A 409 27.64 -22.37 26.05
C GLU A 409 26.56 -21.72 26.93
N VAL A 410 25.28 -21.66 26.51
CA VAL A 410 24.19 -21.16 27.34
C VAL A 410 24.09 -21.98 28.64
N LEU A 411 24.10 -23.30 28.55
CA LEU A 411 23.97 -24.18 29.71
C LEU A 411 25.24 -24.15 30.60
N GLU A 412 26.42 -23.96 30.01
CA GLU A 412 27.68 -23.77 30.75
C GLU A 412 27.69 -22.45 31.54
N ARG A 413 27.25 -21.35 30.89
CA ARG A 413 27.18 -20.04 31.55
C ARG A 413 26.08 -20.03 32.63
N GLU A 414 24.96 -20.76 32.43
CA GLU A 414 23.97 -20.92 33.49
C GLU A 414 24.58 -21.55 34.77
N ARG A 415 25.39 -22.60 34.59
CA ARG A 415 26.08 -23.24 35.73
C ARG A 415 27.08 -22.33 36.41
N GLU A 416 27.76 -21.48 35.66
CA GLU A 416 28.81 -20.59 36.14
C GLU A 416 28.25 -19.31 36.78
N TYR A 417 27.22 -18.72 36.21
CA TYR A 417 26.70 -17.39 36.59
C TYR A 417 25.28 -17.41 37.14
N GLY A 418 24.61 -18.53 37.12
CA GLY A 418 23.21 -18.67 37.53
C GLY A 418 22.19 -18.34 36.43
N ALA A 419 20.98 -18.86 36.59
CA ALA A 419 19.92 -18.76 35.59
C ALA A 419 19.43 -17.31 35.38
N GLU A 420 19.33 -16.52 36.47
CA GLU A 420 18.82 -15.12 36.38
C GLU A 420 19.73 -14.23 35.53
N LEU A 421 21.05 -14.31 35.74
CA LEU A 421 21.99 -13.52 34.96
C LEU A 421 22.01 -13.93 33.50
N VAL A 422 22.01 -15.23 33.23
CA VAL A 422 21.99 -15.73 31.86
C VAL A 422 20.67 -15.39 31.15
N ALA A 423 19.54 -15.41 31.85
CA ALA A 423 18.27 -14.95 31.30
C ALA A 423 18.31 -13.47 30.87
N ALA A 424 18.86 -12.58 31.71
CA ALA A 424 19.00 -11.16 31.35
C ALA A 424 19.94 -10.95 30.13
N VAL A 425 21.01 -11.77 30.03
CA VAL A 425 21.89 -11.75 28.85
C VAL A 425 21.17 -12.29 27.60
N LEU A 426 20.43 -13.40 27.74
CA LEU A 426 19.65 -13.96 26.64
C LEU A 426 18.59 -12.99 26.14
N GLU A 427 17.92 -12.23 27.03
CA GLU A 427 16.97 -11.22 26.63
C GLU A 427 17.60 -10.19 25.67
N SER A 428 18.79 -9.68 26.01
CA SER A 428 19.55 -8.80 25.14
C SER A 428 19.94 -9.47 23.81
N LEU A 429 20.38 -10.73 23.86
CA LEU A 429 20.78 -11.48 22.66
C LEU A 429 19.58 -11.74 21.74
N VAL A 430 18.40 -12.02 22.30
CA VAL A 430 17.14 -12.21 21.57
C VAL A 430 16.70 -10.88 20.94
N GLN A 431 16.71 -9.79 21.72
CA GLN A 431 16.33 -8.47 21.25
C GLN A 431 17.14 -8.03 20.02
N TYR A 432 18.46 -8.23 20.08
CA TYR A 432 19.38 -7.83 19.00
C TYR A 432 19.69 -8.96 18.01
N ARG A 433 19.03 -10.12 18.13
CA ARG A 433 19.21 -11.32 17.28
C ARG A 433 20.68 -11.75 17.14
N ILE A 434 21.44 -11.71 18.23
CA ILE A 434 22.86 -12.03 18.26
C ILE A 434 23.07 -13.52 18.59
N VAL A 435 23.73 -14.25 17.67
CA VAL A 435 24.05 -15.70 17.80
C VAL A 435 25.56 -15.95 17.77
N LYS A 436 26.31 -15.27 18.63
CA LYS A 436 27.78 -15.40 18.74
C LYS A 436 28.16 -15.84 20.14
N ARG A 437 28.92 -16.97 20.26
CA ARG A 437 29.49 -17.47 21.55
C ARG A 437 30.22 -16.39 22.31
N ALA A 438 31.13 -15.68 21.62
CA ALA A 438 31.90 -14.62 22.23
C ALA A 438 31.08 -13.45 22.77
N ALA A 439 29.87 -13.21 22.23
CA ALA A 439 28.95 -12.20 22.77
C ALA A 439 28.31 -12.69 24.08
N LEU A 440 27.81 -13.91 24.10
CA LEU A 440 27.25 -14.55 25.28
C LEU A 440 28.25 -14.56 26.43
N SER A 441 29.45 -15.13 26.20
CA SER A 441 30.51 -15.21 27.19
C SER A 441 30.94 -13.84 27.72
N ARG A 442 31.15 -12.85 26.83
CA ARG A 442 31.54 -11.48 27.24
C ARG A 442 30.48 -10.79 28.06
N LEU A 443 29.22 -10.93 27.69
CA LEU A 443 28.12 -10.31 28.43
C LEU A 443 27.96 -10.96 29.81
N CYS A 444 27.99 -12.30 29.91
CA CYS A 444 27.92 -12.99 31.20
C CYS A 444 29.09 -12.58 32.10
N HIS A 445 30.32 -12.50 31.56
CA HIS A 445 31.46 -12.05 32.31
C HIS A 445 31.39 -10.59 32.76
N ARG A 446 30.90 -9.71 31.91
CA ARG A 446 30.69 -8.29 32.20
C ARG A 446 29.68 -8.08 33.30
N PHE A 447 28.53 -8.71 33.21
CA PHE A 447 27.44 -8.57 34.18
C PHE A 447 27.71 -9.35 35.47
N GLY A 448 28.42 -10.50 35.41
CA GLY A 448 28.79 -11.29 36.58
C GLY A 448 29.90 -10.66 37.45
N LYS A 449 30.67 -9.71 36.91
CA LYS A 449 31.70 -8.95 37.65
C LYS A 449 31.20 -7.67 38.30
N THR A 450 29.97 -7.26 37.98
CA THR A 450 29.38 -6.10 38.65
C THR A 450 28.93 -6.54 40.05
N PRO A 451 29.59 -6.12 41.14
CA PRO A 451 29.08 -6.41 42.48
C PRO A 451 27.64 -5.86 42.55
N ARG A 452 26.73 -6.65 43.13
CA ARG A 452 25.41 -6.12 43.53
C ARG A 452 25.71 -4.95 44.52
N ILE A 453 25.70 -3.74 44.00
CA ILE A 453 25.60 -2.57 44.88
C ILE A 453 24.13 -2.53 45.24
N ASP A 454 23.82 -3.05 46.43
CA ASP A 454 22.60 -2.71 47.12
C ASP A 454 22.70 -1.19 47.37
N THR A 455 22.18 -0.41 46.43
CA THR A 455 22.10 1.04 46.59
C THR A 455 20.94 1.30 47.56
N PRO A 456 21.21 1.71 48.79
CA PRO A 456 20.15 2.25 49.61
C PRO A 456 19.56 3.45 48.84
N MET A 457 18.24 3.52 48.74
CA MET A 457 17.56 4.70 48.22
C MET A 457 17.97 5.93 49.04
N ILE A 458 19.00 6.59 48.61
CA ILE A 458 19.33 7.94 49.10
C ILE A 458 18.46 8.90 48.27
N ALA A 459 17.51 9.52 48.92
CA ALA A 459 16.76 10.62 48.34
C ALA A 459 17.74 11.65 47.79
N SER A 460 17.78 11.79 46.49
CA SER A 460 18.74 12.63 45.79
C SER A 460 18.32 14.10 45.83
N THR A 461 19.02 14.85 46.63
CA THR A 461 19.31 16.25 46.33
C THR A 461 20.67 16.30 45.64
N LEU A 462 20.70 15.97 44.35
CA LEU A 462 21.84 16.29 43.52
C LEU A 462 21.68 17.73 43.01
N PRO A 463 22.68 18.59 43.16
CA PRO A 463 22.68 19.91 42.54
C PRO A 463 22.63 19.72 41.02
N GLN A 464 21.77 20.45 40.35
CA GLN A 464 21.73 20.50 38.87
C GLN A 464 23.06 21.14 38.43
N ILE A 465 23.95 20.31 37.88
CA ILE A 465 25.12 20.81 37.16
C ILE A 465 24.65 21.16 35.76
N GLU A 466 24.51 22.44 35.46
CA GLU A 466 24.33 22.94 34.11
C GLU A 466 25.58 22.61 33.29
N VAL A 467 25.48 21.64 32.40
CA VAL A 467 26.55 21.33 31.44
C VAL A 467 26.41 22.32 30.29
N GLU A 468 27.27 23.31 30.25
CA GLU A 468 27.40 24.22 29.11
C GLU A 468 27.68 23.42 27.83
N ARG A 469 26.76 23.44 26.89
CA ARG A 469 26.95 22.77 25.56
C ARG A 469 28.04 23.53 24.81
N ARG A 470 29.20 22.91 24.61
CA ARG A 470 30.24 23.46 23.74
C ARG A 470 29.71 23.52 22.28
N PRO A 471 29.85 24.64 21.59
CA PRO A 471 29.44 24.78 20.22
C PRO A 471 30.24 23.80 19.30
N LEU A 472 29.57 23.23 18.31
CA LEU A 472 30.17 22.25 17.39
C LEU A 472 31.42 22.75 16.65
N SER A 473 31.59 24.08 16.51
CA SER A 473 32.79 24.71 15.91
C SER A 473 34.10 24.41 16.63
N VAL A 474 34.07 23.86 17.84
CA VAL A 474 35.29 23.43 18.58
C VAL A 474 35.84 22.14 17.99
N TYR A 475 35.03 21.34 17.29
CA TYR A 475 35.42 20.06 16.70
C TYR A 475 35.95 20.17 15.27
N ASP A 476 35.70 21.28 14.57
CA ASP A 476 36.18 21.51 13.20
C ASP A 476 37.71 21.72 13.10
N ARG A 477 38.41 21.81 14.24
CA ARG A 477 39.86 21.98 14.28
C ARG A 477 40.68 20.67 14.38
N VAL A 478 40.02 19.49 14.43
CA VAL A 478 40.67 18.19 14.58
C VAL A 478 40.85 17.44 13.24
N THR A 479 40.28 17.95 12.14
CA THR A 479 40.38 17.31 10.81
C THR A 479 41.37 18.00 9.86
N ALA A 480 42.23 18.89 10.36
CA ALA A 480 43.29 19.53 9.58
C ALA A 480 44.62 19.39 10.31
N ALA A 481 45.16 18.14 10.37
CA ALA A 481 46.58 17.82 10.60
C ALA A 481 46.85 16.43 10.02
#